data_f5b9a2147bd2264923bacba748a7daed
#
_entry.id   f5b9a2147bd2264923bacba748a7daed
#
_cell.length_a   1.000
_cell.length_b   1.000
_cell.length_c   1.000
_cell.angle_alpha   90.00
_cell.angle_beta   90.00
_cell.angle_gamma   90.00
#
_symmetry.space_group_name_H-M   'P 1'
#
loop_
_entity.id
_entity.type
_entity.pdbx_description
1 polymer ?
#
loop_
_entity_poly.entity_id
_entity_poly.type
_entity_poly.pdbx_seq_one_letter_code
_entity_poly.pdbx_strand_id
1 'polypeptide(L)'
;MSWELLVKQKFSAAHFLENYKGKCEKMHGHTFELEVHLRASELDNSGISIDFGLVKEYLRGLVPDHKVLNEAYGFSPSAENLARHFFHQVSEKYPVVKVVVWESEDAGAAYAEGQ
;
A
#
# COMPACT_ATOMS: atom_id res chain seq x y z
N MET A 1 -11.63 4.14 -23.19
CA MET A 1 -10.28 3.57 -23.09
C MET A 1 -9.57 4.15 -21.87
N SER A 2 -8.83 3.34 -21.15
CA SER A 2 -8.16 3.79 -19.93
C SER A 2 -6.85 3.07 -19.73
N TRP A 3 -6.02 3.68 -18.90
CA TRP A 3 -4.76 3.07 -18.43
C TRP A 3 -4.85 2.81 -16.94
N GLU A 4 -4.09 1.85 -16.49
CA GLU A 4 -3.75 1.71 -15.08
C GLU A 4 -2.29 2.06 -14.92
N LEU A 5 -2.01 2.99 -14.02
CA LEU A 5 -0.65 3.40 -13.72
C LEU A 5 -0.23 2.69 -12.43
N LEU A 6 0.95 2.10 -12.44
CA LEU A 6 1.42 1.30 -11.30
C LEU A 6 2.65 1.94 -10.72
N VAL A 7 2.62 2.21 -9.41
CA VAL A 7 3.73 2.81 -8.68
C VAL A 7 3.98 2.00 -7.43
N LYS A 8 5.23 1.74 -7.12
CA LYS A 8 5.64 0.93 -5.97
C LYS A 8 6.50 1.74 -5.01
N GLN A 9 6.38 1.44 -3.72
CA GLN A 9 7.21 2.04 -2.69
C GLN A 9 7.50 0.99 -1.62
N LYS A 10 8.78 0.76 -1.36
CA LYS A 10 9.20 -0.17 -0.31
C LYS A 10 9.26 0.54 1.03
N PHE A 11 9.06 -0.22 2.09
CA PHE A 11 9.31 0.26 3.45
C PHE A 11 9.63 -0.95 4.34
N SER A 12 10.50 -0.73 5.32
CA SER A 12 10.89 -1.75 6.27
C SER A 12 10.16 -1.50 7.59
N ALA A 13 9.50 -2.50 8.11
CA ALA A 13 8.70 -2.35 9.33
C ALA A 13 8.62 -3.67 10.07
N ALA A 14 8.29 -3.58 11.36
CA ALA A 14 8.07 -4.74 12.20
C ALA A 14 6.61 -4.82 12.59
N HIS A 15 6.12 -6.03 12.78
CA HIS A 15 4.75 -6.24 13.21
C HIS A 15 4.60 -7.59 13.90
N PHE A 16 3.43 -7.77 14.53
CA PHE A 16 2.97 -9.05 15.01
C PHE A 16 1.44 -9.05 14.92
N LEU A 17 0.85 -10.24 14.74
CA LEU A 17 -0.60 -10.39 14.70
C LEU A 17 -1.08 -10.90 16.04
N GLU A 18 -2.09 -10.23 16.59
CA GLU A 18 -2.74 -10.65 17.82
C GLU A 18 -3.79 -11.70 17.51
N ASN A 19 -3.99 -12.63 18.43
CA ASN A 19 -5.00 -13.70 18.31
C ASN A 19 -4.81 -14.61 17.10
N TYR A 20 -3.59 -14.68 16.57
CA TYR A 20 -3.27 -15.62 15.50
C TYR A 20 -3.28 -17.03 16.07
N LYS A 21 -4.26 -17.84 15.67
CA LYS A 21 -4.50 -19.19 16.20
C LYS A 21 -4.56 -19.20 17.73
N GLY A 22 -5.18 -18.14 18.31
CA GLY A 22 -5.34 -18.01 19.75
C GLY A 22 -4.14 -17.48 20.49
N LYS A 23 -3.08 -17.09 19.78
CA LYS A 23 -1.84 -16.59 20.39
C LYS A 23 -1.39 -15.33 19.67
N CYS A 24 -0.56 -14.53 20.34
CA CYS A 24 0.13 -13.43 19.69
C CYS A 24 1.37 -13.95 18.99
N GLU A 25 1.61 -13.52 17.78
CA GLU A 25 2.86 -13.79 17.08
C GLU A 25 4.01 -13.09 17.79
N LYS A 26 5.21 -13.60 17.59
CA LYS A 26 6.40 -12.84 17.95
C LYS A 26 6.60 -11.70 16.97
N MET A 27 7.06 -10.56 17.47
CA MET A 27 7.40 -9.44 16.62
C MET A 27 8.51 -9.84 15.65
N HIS A 28 8.32 -9.49 14.38
CA HIS A 28 9.29 -9.77 13.33
C HIS A 28 9.23 -8.68 12.28
N GLY A 29 10.25 -8.59 11.46
CA GLY A 29 10.36 -7.54 10.45
C GLY A 29 10.30 -8.08 9.04
N HIS A 30 9.84 -7.22 8.14
CA HIS A 30 9.80 -7.47 6.70
C HIS A 30 10.20 -6.21 5.95
N THR A 31 10.65 -6.38 4.73
CA THR A 31 10.66 -5.29 3.76
C THR A 31 9.36 -5.41 2.97
N PHE A 32 8.40 -4.56 3.32
CA PHE A 32 7.12 -4.51 2.62
C PHE A 32 7.25 -3.73 1.32
N GLU A 33 6.35 -4.01 0.39
CA GLU A 33 6.23 -3.18 -0.80
C GLU A 33 4.78 -2.80 -1.00
N LEU A 34 4.52 -1.50 -1.06
CA LEU A 34 3.22 -0.95 -1.36
C LEU A 34 3.15 -0.72 -2.87
N GLU A 35 2.15 -1.29 -3.51
CA GLU A 35 1.95 -1.13 -4.94
C GLU A 35 0.57 -0.52 -5.15
N VAL A 36 0.52 0.64 -5.82
CA VAL A 36 -0.75 1.31 -6.07
C VAL A 36 -1.06 1.30 -7.56
N HIS A 37 -2.31 1.05 -7.87
CA HIS A 37 -2.84 1.06 -9.25
C HIS A 37 -3.79 2.24 -9.35
N LEU A 38 -3.48 3.18 -10.23
CA LEU A 38 -4.24 4.41 -10.42
C LEU A 38 -4.87 4.41 -11.80
N ARG A 39 -6.08 4.94 -11.91
CA ARG A 39 -6.77 5.02 -13.20
C ARG A 39 -6.41 6.30 -13.92
N ALA A 40 -6.19 6.21 -15.22
CA ALA A 40 -5.99 7.35 -16.08
C ALA A 40 -6.79 7.17 -17.36
N SER A 41 -7.55 8.20 -17.76
CA SER A 41 -8.38 8.15 -18.96
C SER A 41 -7.91 9.14 -20.04
N GLU A 42 -7.03 10.06 -19.67
CA GLU A 42 -6.53 11.09 -20.59
C GLU A 42 -5.04 11.29 -20.37
N LEU A 43 -4.36 11.67 -21.45
CA LEU A 43 -2.93 11.99 -21.39
C LEU A 43 -2.74 13.43 -21.85
N ASP A 44 -1.73 14.09 -21.29
CA ASP A 44 -1.36 15.43 -21.73
C ASP A 44 -0.53 15.36 -23.01
N ASN A 45 -0.02 16.51 -23.46
CA ASN A 45 0.76 16.57 -24.70
C ASN A 45 2.07 15.80 -24.65
N SER A 46 2.55 15.49 -23.45
CA SER A 46 3.75 14.66 -23.25
C SER A 46 3.45 13.17 -23.22
N GLY A 47 2.17 12.81 -23.28
CA GLY A 47 1.75 11.41 -23.16
C GLY A 47 1.67 10.92 -21.72
N ILE A 48 1.53 11.84 -20.75
CA ILE A 48 1.53 11.53 -19.33
C ILE A 48 0.20 11.96 -18.73
N SER A 49 -0.35 11.14 -17.82
CA SER A 49 -1.52 11.52 -17.04
C SER A 49 -1.11 11.98 -15.64
N ILE A 50 -0.47 11.11 -14.88
CA ILE A 50 -0.04 11.40 -13.51
C ILE A 50 1.46 11.19 -13.45
N ASP A 51 2.17 12.15 -12.88
CA ASP A 51 3.62 12.10 -12.76
C ASP A 51 4.00 11.04 -11.69
N PHE A 52 4.70 10.00 -12.10
CA PHE A 52 5.16 8.94 -11.19
C PHE A 52 6.03 9.48 -10.06
N GLY A 53 6.85 10.48 -10.34
CA GLY A 53 7.73 11.07 -9.33
C GLY A 53 6.94 11.71 -8.18
N LEU A 54 5.84 12.38 -8.52
CA LEU A 54 4.98 12.98 -7.51
C LEU A 54 4.25 11.92 -6.69
N VAL A 55 3.80 10.84 -7.34
CA VAL A 55 3.15 9.73 -6.64
C VAL A 55 4.16 9.07 -5.69
N LYS A 56 5.37 8.81 -6.16
CA LYS A 56 6.40 8.19 -5.31
C LYS A 56 6.73 9.05 -4.10
N GLU A 57 6.82 10.35 -4.29
CA GLU A 57 7.08 11.28 -3.20
C GLU A 57 5.94 11.22 -2.16
N TYR A 58 4.71 11.20 -2.63
CA TYR A 58 3.54 11.08 -1.77
C TYR A 58 3.57 9.75 -0.99
N LEU A 59 3.82 8.64 -1.68
CA LEU A 59 3.86 7.32 -1.03
C LEU A 59 5.00 7.24 -0.02
N ARG A 60 6.15 7.82 -0.32
CA ARG A 60 7.29 7.82 0.59
C ARG A 60 6.94 8.50 1.91
N GLY A 61 6.15 9.57 1.86
CA GLY A 61 5.69 10.24 3.08
C GLY A 61 4.58 9.51 3.81
N LEU A 62 3.92 8.59 3.13
CA LEU A 62 2.77 7.87 3.65
C LEU A 62 3.16 6.58 4.39
N VAL A 63 4.18 5.87 3.89
CA VAL A 63 4.54 4.56 4.40
C VAL A 63 5.23 4.66 5.77
N PRO A 64 4.94 3.72 6.69
CA PRO A 64 5.50 3.73 8.04
C PRO A 64 6.89 3.07 8.07
N ASP A 65 7.85 3.66 7.37
CA ASP A 65 9.19 3.10 7.25
C ASP A 65 9.93 3.15 8.59
N HIS A 66 10.58 2.04 8.95
CA HIS A 66 11.31 1.88 10.21
C HIS A 66 10.42 2.06 11.43
N LYS A 67 9.18 1.59 11.34
CA LYS A 67 8.20 1.68 12.42
C LYS A 67 7.75 0.29 12.86
N VAL A 68 7.17 0.23 14.06
CA VAL A 68 6.41 -0.94 14.49
C VAL A 68 4.95 -0.69 14.12
N LEU A 69 4.42 -1.50 13.22
CA LEU A 69 3.09 -1.25 12.67
C LEU A 69 1.99 -1.30 13.73
N ASN A 70 2.16 -2.15 14.75
CA ASN A 70 1.21 -2.24 15.86
C ASN A 70 1.12 -0.94 16.67
N GLU A 71 2.19 -0.14 16.66
CA GLU A 71 2.21 1.17 17.33
C GLU A 71 1.70 2.26 16.40
N ALA A 72 1.95 2.11 15.10
CA ALA A 72 1.56 3.12 14.11
C ALA A 72 0.07 3.12 13.83
N TYR A 73 -0.58 1.97 13.95
CA TYR A 73 -1.99 1.80 13.57
C TYR A 73 -2.79 1.15 14.69
N GLY A 74 -4.08 1.49 14.76
CA GLY A 74 -5.00 0.94 15.75
C GLY A 74 -5.71 -0.33 15.31
N PHE A 75 -5.21 -1.00 14.28
CA PHE A 75 -5.79 -2.24 13.76
C PHE A 75 -4.70 -3.31 13.65
N SER A 76 -5.11 -4.56 13.48
CA SER A 76 -4.17 -5.65 13.27
C SER A 76 -3.42 -5.44 11.95
N PRO A 77 -2.09 -5.31 11.97
CA PRO A 77 -1.34 -4.93 10.78
C PRO A 77 -0.98 -6.11 9.89
N SER A 78 -1.98 -6.85 9.45
CA SER A 78 -1.84 -7.86 8.41
C SER A 78 -1.68 -7.20 7.06
N ALA A 79 -1.19 -7.93 6.06
CA ALA A 79 -1.10 -7.42 4.70
C ALA A 79 -2.48 -6.99 4.19
N GLU A 80 -3.52 -7.75 4.53
CA GLU A 80 -4.89 -7.45 4.11
C GLU A 80 -5.37 -6.12 4.68
N ASN A 81 -5.22 -5.91 5.97
CA ASN A 81 -5.66 -4.68 6.62
C ASN A 81 -4.81 -3.48 6.20
N LEU A 82 -3.51 -3.68 5.97
CA LEU A 82 -2.66 -2.62 5.46
C LEU A 82 -3.08 -2.21 4.06
N ALA A 83 -3.40 -3.18 3.19
CA ALA A 83 -3.84 -2.87 1.84
C ALA A 83 -5.11 -2.03 1.84
N ARG A 84 -6.09 -2.38 2.68
CA ARG A 84 -7.33 -1.62 2.80
C ARG A 84 -7.06 -0.21 3.33
N HIS A 85 -6.21 -0.10 4.34
CA HIS A 85 -5.86 1.19 4.94
C HIS A 85 -5.21 2.12 3.91
N PHE A 86 -4.22 1.62 3.18
CA PHE A 86 -3.54 2.42 2.18
C PHE A 86 -4.44 2.76 1.00
N PHE A 87 -5.36 1.85 0.63
CA PHE A 87 -6.35 2.15 -0.40
C PHE A 87 -7.15 3.40 -0.03
N HIS A 88 -7.66 3.46 1.19
CA HIS A 88 -8.46 4.60 1.64
C HIS A 88 -7.63 5.87 1.72
N GLN A 89 -6.38 5.79 2.17
CA GLN A 89 -5.52 6.97 2.23
C GLN A 89 -5.18 7.50 0.85
N VAL A 90 -4.77 6.62 -0.07
CA VAL A 90 -4.39 7.05 -1.43
C VAL A 90 -5.60 7.60 -2.17
N SER A 91 -6.78 7.04 -1.94
CA SER A 91 -8.01 7.49 -2.62
C SER A 91 -8.39 8.92 -2.28
N GLU A 92 -7.85 9.48 -1.21
CA GLU A 92 -8.10 10.89 -0.87
C GLU A 92 -7.38 11.84 -1.82
N LYS A 93 -6.36 11.37 -2.52
CA LYS A 93 -5.54 12.22 -3.39
C LYS A 93 -5.49 11.75 -4.84
N TYR A 94 -5.56 10.46 -5.08
CA TYR A 94 -5.40 9.88 -6.42
C TYR A 94 -6.54 8.93 -6.75
N PRO A 95 -6.85 8.74 -8.04
CA PRO A 95 -7.91 7.83 -8.48
C PRO A 95 -7.46 6.37 -8.38
N VAL A 96 -7.39 5.85 -7.17
CA VAL A 96 -6.91 4.49 -6.92
C VAL A 96 -7.95 3.44 -7.34
N VAL A 97 -7.46 2.39 -7.98
CA VAL A 97 -8.27 1.24 -8.40
C VAL A 97 -8.03 0.05 -7.49
N LYS A 98 -6.79 -0.13 -7.10
CA LYS A 98 -6.38 -1.28 -6.31
C LYS A 98 -5.08 -0.96 -5.60
N VAL A 99 -4.91 -1.52 -4.41
CA VAL A 99 -3.66 -1.43 -3.66
C VAL A 99 -3.22 -2.85 -3.30
N VAL A 100 -1.94 -3.13 -3.51
CA VAL A 100 -1.34 -4.40 -3.10
C VAL A 100 -0.30 -4.10 -2.04
N VAL A 101 -0.32 -4.85 -0.96
CA VAL A 101 0.76 -4.81 0.04
C VAL A 101 1.46 -6.16 0.00
N TRP A 102 2.71 -6.13 -0.41
CA TRP A 102 3.58 -7.30 -0.43
C TRP A 102 4.31 -7.37 0.90
N GLU A 103 4.14 -8.47 1.63
CA GLU A 103 4.84 -8.71 2.88
C GLU A 103 6.24 -9.26 2.61
N SER A 104 6.38 -9.97 1.49
CA SER A 104 7.63 -10.54 1.01
C SER A 104 7.59 -10.53 -0.51
N GLU A 105 8.63 -11.04 -1.15
CA GLU A 105 8.65 -11.17 -2.61
C GLU A 105 7.57 -12.12 -3.13
N ASP A 106 7.13 -13.04 -2.27
CA ASP A 106 6.27 -14.15 -2.69
C ASP A 106 4.83 -14.04 -2.19
N ALA A 107 4.54 -13.18 -1.23
CA ALA A 107 3.23 -13.17 -0.59
C ALA A 107 2.76 -11.75 -0.31
N GLY A 108 1.50 -11.48 -0.63
CA GLY A 108 0.90 -10.18 -0.42
C GLY A 108 -0.60 -10.25 -0.53
N ALA A 109 -1.26 -9.15 -0.27
CA ALA A 109 -2.69 -9.02 -0.34
C ALA A 109 -3.07 -7.79 -1.16
N ALA A 110 -4.13 -7.90 -1.93
CA ALA A 110 -4.65 -6.79 -2.72
C ALA A 110 -6.04 -6.41 -2.24
N TYR A 111 -6.32 -5.12 -2.25
CA TYR A 111 -7.63 -4.59 -1.86
C TYR A 111 -8.15 -3.66 -2.96
N ALA A 112 -9.43 -3.81 -3.30
CA ALA A 112 -10.11 -2.98 -4.28
C ALA A 112 -11.57 -2.79 -3.86
N GLU A 113 -12.19 -1.70 -4.33
CA GLU A 113 -13.59 -1.38 -4.06
C GLU A 113 -14.26 -0.92 -5.34
N GLY A 114 -15.57 -0.78 -5.26
CA GLY A 114 -16.33 -0.12 -6.32
C GLY A 114 -16.63 -0.96 -7.52
N GLN A 115 -16.67 -2.24 -7.35
CA GLN A 115 -16.97 -3.18 -8.43
C GLN A 115 -18.45 -3.50 -8.52
#